data_3e08e74453d37ab8e79731ff635519f9
#
_entry.id   3e08e74453d37ab8e79731ff635519f9
#
_cell.length_a   1.000
_cell.length_b   1.000
_cell.length_c   1.000
_cell.angle_alpha   90.00
_cell.angle_beta   90.00
_cell.angle_gamma   90.00
#
_symmetry.space_group_name_H-M   'P 1'
#
loop_
_entity.id
_entity.type
_entity.pdbx_description
1 polymer ?
#
loop_
_entity_poly.entity_id
_entity_poly.type
_entity_poly.pdbx_seq_one_letter_code
_entity_poly.pdbx_strand_id
1 'polypeptide(L)'
;MSSFISYRMFLCSSMPWHAAIAIVRIKLLSLVLLLFSTTVLGKTANTEQAHIADTIHILPKTGLALYPLYEGLHDRLAVRYAYAVWQGKEGIRLPQYGLSEQRHSLYATGATRQQKWGAHGYAEYAHGQRTQVRSIAMAQPERFYPYIVLDTSKRALTREEYQLGGTLSYVWHDLGVGIGGSFAGTTQFGKKDPRPLARIGDFSTLLALSYRLSHYVLAAQGDYSYYSESFAQTNKKEDRQDYVYYHLGLGLYDHELSVQKRSESVKYIFAEYALTLQAAPQQRYLPLVQIAYNHNNAFGRTNLYTKIAETEEDKLQAKLFFPFIFSAQRLEVGVHVDYAQRTGYEIDYYTHQVNTSPNITEEREYHRVAAWKGIQSHYKAHLSYRYAMPSALFHLGYEGGLASLQTRHGQYYFEQRRSVQNLFATYRRYYAHYDWLFCLQGLWTQSVQKRVLWAREARFFAQLQNSIELYYNEPHYGLQATFEGGYRITPAQRIAFALTGGFERIGGSSEPAWLWELALRYGFLNRR
;
A
#
# COMPACT_ATOMS: atom_id res chain seq x y z
N MET A 1 2.37 7.91 -2.42
CA MET A 1 2.51 7.59 -1.00
C MET A 1 1.79 6.30 -0.59
N SER A 2 0.66 5.96 -1.19
CA SER A 2 -0.10 4.73 -0.83
C SER A 2 0.54 3.42 -1.27
N SER A 3 1.18 3.36 -2.42
CA SER A 3 1.90 2.17 -2.87
C SER A 3 3.18 1.90 -2.06
N PHE A 4 3.85 2.94 -1.56
CA PHE A 4 5.02 2.77 -0.69
C PHE A 4 4.67 2.20 0.70
N ILE A 5 3.51 2.57 1.26
CA ILE A 5 3.06 2.08 2.58
C ILE A 5 2.57 0.63 2.50
N SER A 6 1.91 0.24 1.41
CA SER A 6 1.44 -1.14 1.19
C SER A 6 2.61 -2.14 1.06
N TYR A 7 3.74 -1.71 0.49
CA TYR A 7 4.94 -2.54 0.31
C TYR A 7 5.74 -2.78 1.59
N ARG A 8 5.53 -1.99 2.65
CA ARG A 8 6.36 -2.04 3.86
C ARG A 8 5.89 -3.03 4.92
N MET A 9 4.74 -3.66 4.75
CA MET A 9 4.20 -4.56 5.78
C MET A 9 4.83 -5.96 5.81
N PHE A 10 5.86 -6.25 5.02
CA PHE A 10 6.28 -7.63 4.81
C PHE A 10 7.72 -7.96 5.20
N LEU A 11 8.39 -7.22 6.09
CA LEU A 11 9.80 -7.52 6.31
C LEU A 11 10.24 -7.49 7.79
N CYS A 12 10.72 -8.59 8.35
CA CYS A 12 11.83 -8.80 9.31
C CYS A 12 11.75 -9.93 10.34
N SER A 13 12.84 -10.64 10.62
CA SER A 13 13.30 -11.24 11.89
C SER A 13 14.62 -11.97 11.74
N SER A 14 15.45 -12.13 12.70
CA SER A 14 15.66 -13.12 13.76
C SER A 14 16.84 -12.74 14.64
N MET A 15 16.56 -12.48 15.89
CA MET A 15 17.52 -12.62 17.00
C MET A 15 16.96 -13.67 17.97
N PRO A 16 17.78 -14.41 18.74
CA PRO A 16 17.26 -15.28 19.77
C PRO A 16 16.41 -14.46 20.75
N TRP A 17 15.18 -14.89 20.95
CA TRP A 17 14.12 -14.20 21.67
C TRP A 17 14.56 -13.56 23.00
N HIS A 18 15.43 -14.23 23.73
CA HIS A 18 15.89 -13.76 25.05
C HIS A 18 16.81 -12.51 24.98
N ALA A 19 17.65 -12.41 23.94
CA ALA A 19 18.56 -11.27 23.79
C ALA A 19 17.82 -10.01 23.29
N ALA A 20 16.90 -10.18 22.33
CA ALA A 20 16.08 -9.06 21.82
C ALA A 20 15.13 -8.50 22.89
N ILE A 21 14.51 -9.38 23.69
CA ILE A 21 13.62 -8.96 24.79
C ILE A 21 14.41 -8.26 25.90
N ALA A 22 15.60 -8.71 26.22
CA ALA A 22 16.43 -8.07 27.24
C ALA A 22 16.91 -6.68 26.82
N ILE A 23 17.33 -6.50 25.58
CA ILE A 23 17.77 -5.20 25.04
C ILE A 23 16.60 -4.22 24.94
N VAL A 24 15.41 -4.69 24.49
CA VAL A 24 14.21 -3.86 24.42
C VAL A 24 13.73 -3.48 25.82
N ARG A 25 13.75 -4.40 26.81
CA ARG A 25 13.36 -4.10 28.19
C ARG A 25 14.29 -3.07 28.86
N ILE A 26 15.60 -3.18 28.68
CA ILE A 26 16.58 -2.25 29.27
C ILE A 26 16.46 -0.87 28.61
N LYS A 27 16.31 -0.78 27.30
CA LYS A 27 16.16 0.48 26.58
C LYS A 27 14.79 1.13 26.79
N LEU A 28 13.72 0.32 26.91
CA LEU A 28 12.38 0.83 27.25
C LEU A 28 12.35 1.39 28.68
N LEU A 29 12.98 0.71 29.63
CA LEU A 29 13.08 1.18 31.03
C LEU A 29 13.89 2.46 31.13
N SER A 30 15.00 2.59 30.40
CA SER A 30 15.81 3.81 30.35
C SER A 30 15.04 4.98 29.69
N LEU A 31 14.25 4.70 28.65
CA LEU A 31 13.43 5.70 27.96
C LEU A 31 12.25 6.16 28.85
N VAL A 32 11.62 5.24 29.58
CA VAL A 32 10.57 5.54 30.55
C VAL A 32 11.11 6.36 31.72
N LEU A 33 12.29 6.05 32.25
CA LEU A 33 12.96 6.80 33.30
C LEU A 33 13.38 8.22 32.84
N LEU A 34 13.81 8.37 31.59
CA LEU A 34 14.11 9.68 30.97
C LEU A 34 12.85 10.53 30.80
N LEU A 35 11.70 9.93 30.51
CA LEU A 35 10.41 10.59 30.36
C LEU A 35 9.86 11.08 31.72
N PHE A 36 10.11 10.35 32.82
CA PHE A 36 9.68 10.76 34.16
C PHE A 36 10.53 11.89 34.75
N SER A 37 11.79 12.04 34.35
CA SER A 37 12.68 13.08 34.85
C SER A 37 12.44 14.48 34.24
N THR A 38 11.66 14.60 33.16
CA THR A 38 11.40 15.88 32.47
C THR A 38 10.05 16.52 32.81
N THR A 39 9.30 15.99 33.79
CA THR A 39 7.93 16.42 34.10
C THR A 39 7.82 17.66 35.02
N VAL A 40 8.91 18.32 35.35
CA VAL A 40 8.85 19.53 36.20
C VAL A 40 9.34 20.75 35.43
N LEU A 41 8.44 21.71 35.25
CA LEU A 41 8.61 23.08 34.73
C LEU A 41 8.21 23.31 33.24
N GLY A 42 7.03 23.88 33.05
CA GLY A 42 6.64 24.51 31.79
C GLY A 42 5.22 25.07 31.78
N LYS A 43 5.10 26.36 32.08
CA LYS A 43 3.85 27.12 32.00
C LYS A 43 3.28 27.13 30.55
N THR A 44 1.98 27.04 30.48
CA THR A 44 1.05 27.16 29.35
C THR A 44 1.47 28.12 28.23
N ALA A 45 1.69 27.57 27.04
CA ALA A 45 1.68 28.33 25.79
C ALA A 45 1.08 27.42 24.68
N ASN A 46 0.00 27.92 24.07
CA ASN A 46 -0.68 27.51 22.84
C ASN A 46 -0.54 26.05 22.38
N THR A 47 -1.27 25.15 22.99
CA THR A 47 -1.45 23.76 22.65
C THR A 47 -2.14 23.55 21.28
N GLU A 48 -2.82 24.56 20.74
CA GLU A 48 -3.50 24.47 19.43
C GLU A 48 -2.56 24.27 18.23
N GLN A 49 -1.33 24.78 18.31
CA GLN A 49 -0.38 24.70 17.19
C GLN A 49 0.16 23.29 16.94
N ALA A 50 0.26 22.46 17.96
CA ALA A 50 0.72 21.08 17.85
C ALA A 50 -0.34 20.14 17.25
N HIS A 51 -1.62 20.40 17.48
CA HIS A 51 -2.73 19.58 17.01
C HIS A 51 -2.90 19.58 15.46
N ILE A 52 -2.62 20.70 14.80
CA ILE A 52 -2.94 20.86 13.37
C ILE A 52 -2.00 20.08 12.45
N ALA A 53 -0.74 19.93 12.81
CA ALA A 53 0.23 19.23 11.96
C ALA A 53 0.10 17.70 12.00
N ASP A 54 -0.46 17.15 13.07
CA ASP A 54 -0.51 15.70 13.32
C ASP A 54 -1.79 15.02 12.82
N THR A 55 -2.88 15.75 12.68
CA THR A 55 -4.16 15.22 12.21
C THR A 55 -4.08 14.69 10.78
N ILE A 56 -3.09 15.13 10.01
CA ILE A 56 -2.86 14.72 8.61
C ILE A 56 -2.47 13.24 8.48
N HIS A 57 -1.89 12.63 9.52
CA HIS A 57 -1.38 11.26 9.47
C HIS A 57 -2.34 10.19 10.00
N ILE A 58 -3.42 10.56 10.67
CA ILE A 58 -4.24 9.64 11.49
C ILE A 58 -5.51 9.18 10.78
N LEU A 59 -6.02 9.93 9.80
CA LEU A 59 -7.24 9.52 9.12
C LEU A 59 -6.94 8.45 8.07
N PRO A 60 -7.61 7.29 8.12
CA PRO A 60 -7.53 6.30 7.05
C PRO A 60 -8.01 6.93 5.74
N LYS A 61 -7.48 6.48 4.60
CA LYS A 61 -7.85 6.95 3.26
C LYS A 61 -9.36 6.96 3.00
N THR A 62 -10.09 6.05 3.64
CA THR A 62 -11.55 5.95 3.61
C THR A 62 -12.27 7.14 4.24
N GLY A 63 -11.59 7.94 5.08
CA GLY A 63 -12.15 9.15 5.69
C GLY A 63 -12.01 10.43 4.87
N LEU A 64 -11.37 10.39 3.69
CA LEU A 64 -11.05 11.60 2.92
C LEU A 64 -12.29 12.38 2.46
N ALA A 65 -13.40 11.72 2.10
CA ALA A 65 -14.61 12.41 1.69
C ALA A 65 -15.29 13.14 2.83
N LEU A 66 -15.17 12.62 4.04
CA LEU A 66 -15.76 13.20 5.26
C LEU A 66 -14.76 14.08 6.02
N TYR A 67 -13.49 14.02 5.66
CA TYR A 67 -12.41 14.78 6.29
C TYR A 67 -12.70 16.28 6.41
N PRO A 68 -13.23 16.97 5.39
CA PRO A 68 -13.58 18.38 5.52
C PRO A 68 -14.68 18.67 6.55
N LEU A 69 -15.44 17.66 6.97
CA LEU A 69 -16.58 17.82 7.88
C LEU A 69 -16.21 17.83 9.36
N TYR A 70 -15.12 17.15 9.74
CA TYR A 70 -14.90 16.80 11.14
C TYR A 70 -13.91 17.69 11.87
N GLU A 71 -13.03 18.39 11.18
CA GLU A 71 -12.05 19.25 11.84
C GLU A 71 -11.92 20.59 11.17
N GLY A 72 -11.51 21.60 11.94
CA GLY A 72 -11.25 22.97 11.49
C GLY A 72 -10.17 23.01 10.40
N LEU A 73 -10.50 22.49 9.22
CA LEU A 73 -9.68 22.61 8.04
C LEU A 73 -9.54 24.08 7.69
N HIS A 74 -8.36 24.58 7.90
CA HIS A 74 -7.95 25.87 7.35
C HIS A 74 -7.53 25.65 5.89
N ASP A 75 -7.68 26.69 5.07
CA ASP A 75 -7.17 26.68 3.72
C ASP A 75 -5.68 26.31 3.72
N ARG A 76 -5.32 25.28 3.02
CA ARG A 76 -3.94 24.80 2.95
C ARG A 76 -3.57 24.35 1.55
N LEU A 77 -2.32 24.58 1.21
CA LEU A 77 -1.67 24.04 0.02
C LEU A 77 -0.34 23.45 0.44
N ALA A 78 -0.01 22.28 -0.07
CA ALA A 78 1.31 21.70 0.12
C ALA A 78 1.83 21.13 -1.21
N VAL A 79 3.09 21.39 -1.49
CA VAL A 79 3.82 20.84 -2.64
C VAL A 79 5.05 20.11 -2.12
N ARG A 80 5.31 18.91 -2.63
CA ARG A 80 6.47 18.09 -2.29
C ARG A 80 7.13 17.58 -3.56
N TYR A 81 8.41 17.84 -3.70
CA TYR A 81 9.27 17.09 -4.59
C TYR A 81 10.06 16.06 -3.78
N ALA A 82 10.19 14.83 -4.29
CA ALA A 82 11.01 13.81 -3.66
C ALA A 82 11.80 13.01 -4.71
N TYR A 83 13.01 12.66 -4.34
CA TYR A 83 13.85 11.69 -5.03
C TYR A 83 14.16 10.55 -4.08
N ALA A 84 13.85 9.32 -4.49
CA ALA A 84 14.07 8.12 -3.71
C ALA A 84 14.90 7.11 -4.51
N VAL A 85 15.82 6.46 -3.84
CA VAL A 85 16.62 5.34 -4.37
C VAL A 85 16.50 4.17 -3.42
N TRP A 86 16.20 3.02 -3.97
CA TRP A 86 16.28 1.75 -3.27
C TRP A 86 17.24 0.83 -4.02
N GLN A 87 18.12 0.15 -3.29
CA GLN A 87 19.05 -0.83 -3.83
C GLN A 87 19.13 -2.03 -2.89
N GLY A 88 18.91 -3.22 -3.43
CA GLY A 88 18.88 -4.46 -2.66
C GLY A 88 19.40 -5.65 -3.43
N LYS A 89 19.26 -6.82 -2.82
CA LYS A 89 19.64 -8.12 -3.36
C LYS A 89 18.43 -9.05 -3.52
N GLU A 90 18.65 -10.17 -4.20
CA GLU A 90 17.63 -11.22 -4.36
C GLU A 90 17.11 -11.69 -3.00
N GLY A 91 15.80 -11.95 -2.92
CA GLY A 91 15.12 -12.40 -1.73
C GLY A 91 14.62 -11.28 -0.80
N ILE A 92 15.16 -10.06 -0.85
CA ILE A 92 14.69 -8.94 -0.02
C ILE A 92 13.36 -8.39 -0.54
N ARG A 93 13.17 -8.41 -1.87
CA ARG A 93 11.90 -8.12 -2.53
C ARG A 93 11.53 -9.24 -3.49
N LEU A 94 10.26 -9.35 -3.79
CA LEU A 94 9.80 -10.25 -4.84
C LEU A 94 10.45 -9.86 -6.18
N PRO A 95 10.80 -10.82 -7.04
CA PRO A 95 11.58 -10.61 -8.26
C PRO A 95 10.99 -9.60 -9.24
N GLN A 96 9.65 -9.45 -9.26
CA GLN A 96 8.93 -8.49 -10.09
C GLN A 96 9.21 -7.03 -9.73
N TYR A 97 9.76 -6.74 -8.56
CA TYR A 97 10.09 -5.37 -8.15
C TYR A 97 11.54 -4.99 -8.45
N GLY A 98 12.33 -5.97 -8.94
CA GLY A 98 13.74 -5.76 -9.29
C GLY A 98 14.65 -5.60 -8.08
N LEU A 99 15.92 -5.38 -8.35
CA LEU A 99 16.96 -5.22 -7.32
C LEU A 99 17.37 -3.76 -7.08
N SER A 100 16.96 -2.83 -7.93
CA SER A 100 17.07 -1.40 -7.62
C SER A 100 15.91 -0.61 -8.22
N GLU A 101 15.57 0.49 -7.57
CA GLU A 101 14.55 1.42 -7.99
C GLU A 101 15.01 2.84 -7.74
N GLN A 102 14.86 3.71 -8.75
CA GLN A 102 15.03 5.15 -8.63
C GLN A 102 13.72 5.81 -9.02
N ARG A 103 13.27 6.79 -8.23
CA ARG A 103 11.99 7.46 -8.47
C ARG A 103 12.08 8.94 -8.11
N HIS A 104 11.63 9.78 -9.03
CA HIS A 104 11.31 11.19 -8.80
C HIS A 104 9.81 11.34 -8.67
N SER A 105 9.33 12.15 -7.76
CA SER A 105 7.91 12.48 -7.66
C SER A 105 7.70 13.94 -7.31
N LEU A 106 6.65 14.52 -7.92
CA LEU A 106 6.11 15.83 -7.60
C LEU A 106 4.67 15.63 -7.16
N TYR A 107 4.36 16.01 -5.94
CA TYR A 107 3.04 15.87 -5.34
C TYR A 107 2.55 17.25 -4.87
N ALA A 108 1.33 17.59 -5.24
CA ALA A 108 0.64 18.78 -4.77
C ALA A 108 -0.71 18.39 -4.15
N THR A 109 -1.07 19.01 -3.04
CA THR A 109 -2.37 18.82 -2.40
C THR A 109 -2.88 20.11 -1.84
N GLY A 110 -4.20 20.30 -1.92
CA GLY A 110 -4.88 21.46 -1.38
C GLY A 110 -6.16 21.06 -0.68
N ALA A 111 -6.54 21.82 0.34
CA ALA A 111 -7.81 21.68 1.01
C ALA A 111 -8.34 23.06 1.38
N THR A 112 -9.65 23.23 1.29
CA THR A 112 -10.35 24.46 1.70
C THR A 112 -11.66 24.12 2.37
N ARG A 113 -12.07 24.97 3.31
CA ARG A 113 -13.39 24.91 3.93
C ARG A 113 -14.00 26.30 4.00
N GLN A 114 -15.17 26.44 3.41
CA GLN A 114 -15.95 27.67 3.47
C GLN A 114 -17.33 27.37 4.04
N GLN A 115 -17.57 27.84 5.28
CA GLN A 115 -18.83 27.61 6.01
C GLN A 115 -19.25 26.13 6.02
N LYS A 116 -20.19 25.76 5.13
CA LYS A 116 -20.78 24.42 5.01
C LYS A 116 -20.09 23.53 3.97
N TRP A 117 -19.26 24.10 3.11
CA TRP A 117 -18.55 23.39 2.05
C TRP A 117 -17.12 23.06 2.44
N GLY A 118 -16.69 21.88 2.09
CA GLY A 118 -15.30 21.46 2.18
C GLY A 118 -14.85 20.85 0.87
N ALA A 119 -13.63 21.18 0.43
CA ALA A 119 -13.03 20.60 -0.75
C ALA A 119 -11.59 20.19 -0.45
N HIS A 120 -11.17 19.07 -1.04
CA HIS A 120 -9.81 18.59 -1.02
C HIS A 120 -9.44 18.10 -2.41
N GLY A 121 -8.20 18.37 -2.83
CA GLY A 121 -7.69 17.87 -4.11
C GLY A 121 -6.20 17.56 -4.02
N TYR A 122 -5.74 16.69 -4.90
CA TYR A 122 -4.33 16.36 -5.04
C TYR A 122 -3.97 16.01 -6.49
N ALA A 123 -2.71 16.21 -6.82
CA ALA A 123 -2.10 15.76 -8.07
C ALA A 123 -0.70 15.21 -7.78
N GLU A 124 -0.32 14.14 -8.45
CA GLU A 124 1.03 13.55 -8.40
C GLU A 124 1.51 13.23 -9.81
N TYR A 125 2.75 13.56 -10.07
CA TYR A 125 3.54 13.02 -11.18
C TYR A 125 4.72 12.25 -10.61
N ALA A 126 4.98 11.05 -11.14
CA ALA A 126 6.16 10.30 -10.77
C ALA A 126 6.79 9.65 -12.00
N HIS A 127 8.12 9.67 -12.02
CA HIS A 127 8.94 9.00 -13.02
C HIS A 127 10.00 8.17 -12.32
N GLY A 128 10.20 6.93 -12.77
CA GLY A 128 11.17 6.04 -12.15
C GLY A 128 11.65 4.93 -13.05
N GLN A 129 12.72 4.29 -12.60
CA GLN A 129 13.29 3.12 -13.26
C GLN A 129 13.53 2.03 -12.23
N ARG A 130 13.13 0.81 -12.57
CA ARG A 130 13.45 -0.42 -11.85
C ARG A 130 14.44 -1.22 -12.66
N THR A 131 15.47 -1.74 -12.05
CA THR A 131 16.45 -2.58 -12.74
C THR A 131 16.41 -4.01 -12.22
N GLN A 132 16.85 -4.94 -13.08
CA GLN A 132 16.88 -6.36 -12.76
C GLN A 132 15.52 -6.94 -12.36
N VAL A 133 14.44 -6.42 -12.93
CA VAL A 133 13.11 -7.01 -12.83
C VAL A 133 13.10 -8.34 -13.55
N ARG A 134 12.61 -9.39 -12.90
CA ARG A 134 12.57 -10.75 -13.45
C ARG A 134 11.15 -11.24 -13.59
N SER A 135 10.92 -11.94 -14.67
CA SER A 135 9.75 -12.77 -14.95
C SER A 135 8.41 -12.04 -15.06
N ILE A 136 8.18 -10.94 -14.35
CA ILE A 136 6.90 -10.25 -14.33
C ILE A 136 7.11 -8.81 -14.76
N ALA A 137 6.54 -8.44 -15.91
CA ALA A 137 6.62 -7.08 -16.44
C ALA A 137 5.30 -6.29 -16.31
N MET A 138 4.26 -6.90 -15.77
CA MET A 138 3.02 -6.24 -15.39
C MET A 138 3.28 -5.20 -14.28
N ALA A 139 2.47 -4.15 -14.26
CA ALA A 139 2.66 -3.08 -13.30
C ALA A 139 2.08 -3.38 -11.92
N GLN A 140 0.95 -4.10 -11.85
CA GLN A 140 0.26 -4.49 -10.61
C GLN A 140 -0.19 -5.96 -10.65
N PRO A 141 0.75 -6.92 -10.69
CA PRO A 141 0.43 -8.34 -10.81
C PRO A 141 -0.38 -8.88 -9.63
N GLU A 142 -0.27 -8.28 -8.45
CA GLU A 142 -0.99 -8.69 -7.24
C GLU A 142 -2.51 -8.59 -7.36
N ARG A 143 -3.03 -7.71 -8.22
CA ARG A 143 -4.47 -7.58 -8.48
C ARG A 143 -5.02 -8.80 -9.23
N PHE A 144 -4.18 -9.46 -10.02
CA PHE A 144 -4.56 -10.53 -10.95
C PHE A 144 -4.02 -11.91 -10.55
N TYR A 145 -3.17 -11.96 -9.52
CA TYR A 145 -2.63 -13.22 -9.05
C TYR A 145 -3.77 -14.20 -8.68
N PRO A 146 -3.70 -15.49 -9.11
CA PRO A 146 -2.55 -16.16 -9.69
C PRO A 146 -2.37 -15.98 -11.21
N TYR A 147 -3.33 -15.45 -11.92
CA TYR A 147 -3.41 -15.46 -13.39
C TYR A 147 -2.67 -14.26 -14.00
N ILE A 148 -1.35 -14.38 -14.08
CA ILE A 148 -0.46 -13.33 -14.56
C ILE A 148 0.44 -13.83 -15.67
N VAL A 149 0.83 -12.92 -16.58
CA VAL A 149 1.80 -13.22 -17.63
C VAL A 149 3.21 -13.19 -17.06
N LEU A 150 3.97 -14.26 -17.29
CA LEU A 150 5.37 -14.40 -16.94
C LEU A 150 6.24 -14.57 -18.19
N ASP A 151 7.50 -14.20 -18.08
CA ASP A 151 8.53 -14.50 -19.06
C ASP A 151 9.86 -14.88 -18.37
N THR A 152 10.85 -15.32 -19.17
CA THR A 152 12.15 -15.77 -18.66
C THR A 152 13.20 -14.66 -18.60
N SER A 153 12.85 -13.42 -18.90
CA SER A 153 13.82 -12.35 -19.08
C SER A 153 14.10 -11.58 -17.78
N LYS A 154 15.27 -10.95 -17.78
CA LYS A 154 15.72 -10.00 -16.77
C LYS A 154 15.97 -8.65 -17.43
N ARG A 155 15.31 -7.59 -16.94
CA ARG A 155 15.31 -6.29 -17.61
C ARG A 155 15.24 -5.09 -16.69
N ALA A 156 15.45 -3.91 -17.26
CA ALA A 156 15.09 -2.64 -16.65
C ALA A 156 13.72 -2.21 -17.18
N LEU A 157 12.88 -1.68 -16.29
CA LEU A 157 11.57 -1.11 -16.60
C LEU A 157 11.56 0.37 -16.22
N THR A 158 11.13 1.21 -17.14
CA THR A 158 10.84 2.63 -16.89
C THR A 158 9.35 2.78 -16.65
N ARG A 159 8.98 3.59 -15.65
CA ARG A 159 7.59 3.84 -15.27
C ARG A 159 7.33 5.34 -15.16
N GLU A 160 6.27 5.79 -15.81
CA GLU A 160 5.71 7.13 -15.69
C GLU A 160 4.30 7.04 -15.14
N GLU A 161 3.97 7.88 -14.19
CA GLU A 161 2.71 7.81 -13.43
C GLU A 161 2.17 9.22 -13.19
N TYR A 162 0.89 9.41 -13.52
CA TYR A 162 0.12 10.62 -13.25
C TYR A 162 -1.07 10.23 -12.39
N GLN A 163 -1.28 10.94 -11.32
CA GLN A 163 -2.43 10.73 -10.45
C GLN A 163 -3.05 12.07 -10.08
N LEU A 164 -4.37 12.15 -10.15
CA LEU A 164 -5.16 13.29 -9.68
C LEU A 164 -6.42 12.80 -8.98
N GLY A 165 -6.90 13.56 -8.02
CA GLY A 165 -8.12 13.21 -7.33
C GLY A 165 -8.58 14.33 -6.41
N GLY A 166 -9.81 14.18 -5.92
CA GLY A 166 -10.35 15.15 -4.99
C GLY A 166 -11.70 14.72 -4.43
N THR A 167 -12.13 15.46 -3.42
CA THR A 167 -13.41 15.28 -2.74
C THR A 167 -14.06 16.63 -2.52
N LEU A 168 -15.39 16.65 -2.63
CA LEU A 168 -16.24 17.77 -2.28
C LEU A 168 -17.23 17.31 -1.21
N SER A 169 -17.43 18.08 -0.18
CA SER A 169 -18.33 17.76 0.92
C SER A 169 -19.20 18.95 1.29
N TYR A 170 -20.39 18.65 1.78
CA TYR A 170 -21.36 19.65 2.23
C TYR A 170 -22.00 19.21 3.55
N VAL A 171 -22.17 20.15 4.48
CA VAL A 171 -22.83 19.92 5.78
C VAL A 171 -24.13 20.71 5.84
N TRP A 172 -25.21 19.98 6.10
CA TRP A 172 -26.53 20.56 6.36
C TRP A 172 -27.00 20.14 7.75
N HIS A 173 -26.90 21.05 8.73
CA HIS A 173 -27.13 20.76 10.15
C HIS A 173 -26.23 19.60 10.64
N ASP A 174 -26.80 18.49 10.99
CA ASP A 174 -26.09 17.29 11.45
C ASP A 174 -25.80 16.27 10.36
N LEU A 175 -26.34 16.49 9.15
CA LEU A 175 -26.11 15.64 7.99
C LEU A 175 -24.93 16.17 7.17
N GLY A 176 -23.99 15.30 6.85
CA GLY A 176 -22.89 15.55 5.93
C GLY A 176 -22.98 14.66 4.71
N VAL A 177 -22.70 15.22 3.54
CA VAL A 177 -22.62 14.49 2.26
C VAL A 177 -21.27 14.77 1.63
N GLY A 178 -20.64 13.76 1.08
CA GLY A 178 -19.36 13.87 0.37
C GLY A 178 -19.36 13.07 -0.91
N ILE A 179 -18.76 13.64 -1.96
CA ILE A 179 -18.50 12.95 -3.23
C ILE A 179 -17.03 13.14 -3.58
N GLY A 180 -16.44 12.14 -4.19
CA GLY A 180 -15.06 12.23 -4.62
C GLY A 180 -14.74 11.30 -5.76
N GLY A 181 -13.55 11.49 -6.33
CA GLY A 181 -13.02 10.61 -7.35
C GLY A 181 -11.53 10.80 -7.54
N SER A 182 -10.91 9.81 -8.14
CA SER A 182 -9.52 9.87 -8.53
C SER A 182 -9.28 9.15 -9.86
N PHE A 183 -8.24 9.59 -10.54
CA PHE A 183 -7.73 8.97 -11.75
C PHE A 183 -6.22 8.83 -11.67
N ALA A 184 -5.69 7.67 -12.06
CA ALA A 184 -4.26 7.48 -12.27
C ALA A 184 -4.01 6.86 -13.65
N GLY A 185 -3.11 7.46 -14.40
CA GLY A 185 -2.57 6.93 -15.64
C GLY A 185 -1.12 6.49 -15.43
N THR A 186 -0.78 5.27 -15.86
CA THR A 186 0.59 4.76 -15.76
C THR A 186 1.03 4.15 -17.09
N THR A 187 2.26 4.46 -17.50
CA THR A 187 2.94 3.77 -18.59
C THR A 187 4.21 3.11 -18.05
N GLN A 188 4.36 1.81 -18.27
CA GLN A 188 5.56 1.06 -17.90
C GLN A 188 6.10 0.33 -19.12
N PHE A 189 7.40 0.48 -19.40
CA PHE A 189 8.01 -0.11 -20.57
C PHE A 189 9.45 -0.57 -20.34
N GLY A 190 9.87 -1.56 -21.15
CA GLY A 190 11.24 -2.06 -21.20
C GLY A 190 11.85 -1.89 -22.59
N LYS A 191 13.16 -1.62 -22.66
CA LYS A 191 13.89 -1.46 -23.93
C LYS A 191 14.54 -2.75 -24.43
N LYS A 192 14.68 -3.78 -23.57
CA LYS A 192 15.25 -5.10 -23.91
C LYS A 192 14.17 -6.08 -24.36
N ASP A 193 14.46 -6.87 -25.38
CA ASP A 193 13.58 -7.92 -25.82
C ASP A 193 13.45 -9.04 -24.76
N PRO A 194 12.24 -9.61 -24.60
CA PRO A 194 10.99 -9.11 -25.15
C PRO A 194 10.63 -7.74 -24.52
N ARG A 195 10.18 -6.78 -25.36
CA ARG A 195 9.91 -5.40 -24.94
C ARG A 195 8.51 -5.30 -24.37
N PRO A 196 8.34 -5.27 -23.05
CA PRO A 196 7.03 -5.08 -22.46
C PRO A 196 6.61 -3.61 -22.56
N LEU A 197 5.31 -3.43 -22.75
CA LEU A 197 4.63 -2.15 -22.64
C LEU A 197 3.33 -2.36 -21.89
N ALA A 198 3.20 -1.78 -20.70
CA ALA A 198 1.97 -1.75 -19.95
C ALA A 198 1.41 -0.32 -19.94
N ARG A 199 0.14 -0.17 -20.31
CA ARG A 199 -0.63 1.07 -20.22
C ARG A 199 -1.79 0.87 -19.28
N ILE A 200 -1.88 1.70 -18.25
CA ILE A 200 -2.81 1.53 -17.14
C ILE A 200 -3.66 2.78 -17.00
N GLY A 201 -4.97 2.55 -16.83
CA GLY A 201 -5.91 3.51 -16.30
C GLY A 201 -6.51 2.97 -15.00
N ASP A 202 -6.45 3.74 -13.94
CA ASP A 202 -7.06 3.43 -12.64
C ASP A 202 -8.00 4.59 -12.28
N PHE A 203 -9.28 4.31 -12.18
CA PHE A 203 -10.32 5.28 -11.85
C PHE A 203 -11.04 4.86 -10.58
N SER A 204 -11.32 5.80 -9.69
CA SER A 204 -12.18 5.54 -8.55
C SER A 204 -13.16 6.68 -8.32
N THR A 205 -14.31 6.34 -7.76
CA THR A 205 -15.33 7.30 -7.30
C THR A 205 -15.84 6.86 -5.94
N LEU A 206 -16.30 7.81 -5.15
CA LEU A 206 -16.87 7.55 -3.84
C LEU A 206 -18.05 8.49 -3.54
N LEU A 207 -18.95 7.96 -2.73
CA LEU A 207 -20.06 8.71 -2.13
C LEU A 207 -20.06 8.43 -0.63
N ALA A 208 -20.16 9.49 0.18
CA ALA A 208 -20.15 9.38 1.62
C ALA A 208 -21.29 10.16 2.24
N LEU A 209 -21.87 9.59 3.29
CA LEU A 209 -22.91 10.17 4.12
C LEU A 209 -22.44 10.16 5.57
N SER A 210 -22.77 11.17 6.34
CA SER A 210 -22.52 11.19 7.78
C SER A 210 -23.66 11.85 8.53
N TYR A 211 -23.85 11.41 9.76
CA TYR A 211 -24.83 12.01 10.66
C TYR A 211 -24.23 12.20 12.04
N ARG A 212 -24.36 13.42 12.56
CA ARG A 212 -23.82 13.80 13.87
C ARG A 212 -24.86 13.47 14.96
N LEU A 213 -24.47 12.59 15.87
CA LEU A 213 -25.16 12.33 17.12
C LEU A 213 -24.46 13.08 18.26
N SER A 214 -25.07 13.10 19.46
CA SER A 214 -24.49 13.79 20.62
C SER A 214 -23.05 13.37 20.96
N HIS A 215 -22.74 12.08 20.80
CA HIS A 215 -21.46 11.50 21.20
C HIS A 215 -20.64 10.93 20.04
N TYR A 216 -21.29 10.68 18.91
CA TYR A 216 -20.68 10.06 17.74
C TYR A 216 -21.04 10.79 16.45
N VAL A 217 -20.15 10.69 15.49
CA VAL A 217 -20.49 10.87 14.09
C VAL A 217 -20.52 9.51 13.43
N LEU A 218 -21.69 9.11 12.95
CA LEU A 218 -21.85 7.93 12.14
C LEU A 218 -21.58 8.29 10.69
N ALA A 219 -20.85 7.45 9.97
CA ALA A 219 -20.54 7.65 8.57
C ALA A 219 -20.68 6.35 7.79
N ALA A 220 -21.16 6.48 6.57
CA ALA A 220 -21.20 5.41 5.57
C ALA A 220 -20.57 5.93 4.28
N GLN A 221 -19.70 5.13 3.65
CA GLN A 221 -19.06 5.47 2.39
C GLN A 221 -19.12 4.28 1.45
N GLY A 222 -19.60 4.51 0.24
CA GLY A 222 -19.52 3.56 -0.87
C GLY A 222 -18.44 3.99 -1.84
N ASP A 223 -17.59 3.05 -2.25
CA ASP A 223 -16.50 3.27 -3.21
C ASP A 223 -16.67 2.33 -4.40
N TYR A 224 -16.34 2.84 -5.58
CA TYR A 224 -16.18 2.04 -6.79
C TYR A 224 -14.84 2.33 -7.42
N SER A 225 -14.08 1.28 -7.76
CA SER A 225 -12.79 1.40 -8.44
C SER A 225 -12.77 0.54 -9.70
N TYR A 226 -12.22 1.08 -10.76
CA TYR A 226 -12.03 0.39 -12.03
C TYR A 226 -10.59 0.57 -12.49
N TYR A 227 -9.91 -0.55 -12.70
CA TYR A 227 -8.54 -0.59 -13.19
C TYR A 227 -8.49 -1.36 -14.51
N SER A 228 -7.74 -0.85 -15.46
CA SER A 228 -7.48 -1.50 -16.73
C SER A 228 -6.00 -1.41 -17.07
N GLU A 229 -5.35 -2.55 -17.31
CA GLU A 229 -3.98 -2.65 -17.80
C GLU A 229 -3.96 -3.33 -19.16
N SER A 230 -3.51 -2.61 -20.19
CA SER A 230 -3.20 -3.18 -21.49
C SER A 230 -1.71 -3.53 -21.49
N PHE A 231 -1.41 -4.81 -21.44
CA PHE A 231 -0.06 -5.34 -21.43
C PHE A 231 0.28 -5.93 -22.81
N ALA A 232 1.30 -5.39 -23.44
CA ALA A 232 1.80 -5.88 -24.73
C ALA A 232 3.28 -6.25 -24.62
N GLN A 233 3.69 -7.28 -25.35
CA GLN A 233 5.08 -7.73 -25.40
C GLN A 233 5.49 -7.93 -26.86
N THR A 234 6.62 -7.34 -27.25
CA THR A 234 7.10 -7.38 -28.64
C THR A 234 8.55 -7.87 -28.71
N ASN A 235 8.79 -8.89 -29.51
CA ASN A 235 10.13 -9.36 -29.85
C ASN A 235 10.57 -8.74 -31.18
N LYS A 236 11.70 -8.03 -31.20
CA LYS A 236 12.29 -7.47 -32.43
C LYS A 236 13.35 -8.39 -33.04
N LYS A 237 13.96 -9.26 -32.26
CA LYS A 237 14.97 -10.23 -32.75
C LYS A 237 14.25 -11.51 -33.18
N GLU A 238 14.41 -11.88 -34.44
CA GLU A 238 13.77 -13.06 -35.04
C GLU A 238 14.32 -14.38 -34.50
N ASP A 239 15.57 -14.39 -34.00
CA ASP A 239 16.27 -15.61 -33.57
C ASP A 239 16.06 -15.99 -32.11
N ARG A 240 15.32 -15.19 -31.33
CA ARG A 240 15.02 -15.49 -29.94
C ARG A 240 13.55 -15.84 -29.76
N GLN A 241 13.28 -17.09 -29.49
CA GLN A 241 12.01 -17.56 -28.96
C GLN A 241 11.99 -17.27 -27.45
N ASP A 242 11.70 -16.02 -27.05
CA ASP A 242 11.42 -15.72 -25.65
C ASP A 242 9.97 -16.15 -25.38
N TYR A 243 9.80 -17.21 -24.61
CA TYR A 243 8.49 -17.75 -24.28
C TYR A 243 7.80 -16.89 -23.23
N VAL A 244 6.54 -16.61 -23.46
CA VAL A 244 5.62 -15.99 -22.52
C VAL A 244 4.73 -17.08 -21.96
N TYR A 245 4.60 -17.15 -20.66
CA TYR A 245 3.84 -18.17 -19.95
C TYR A 245 2.71 -17.52 -19.17
N TYR A 246 1.61 -18.24 -19.06
CA TYR A 246 0.50 -17.84 -18.22
C TYR A 246 0.58 -18.60 -16.90
N HIS A 247 0.69 -17.87 -15.78
CA HIS A 247 0.82 -18.44 -14.46
C HIS A 247 -0.57 -18.77 -13.90
N LEU A 248 -0.74 -19.98 -13.38
CA LEU A 248 -1.96 -20.48 -12.78
C LEU A 248 -1.89 -20.55 -11.23
N GLY A 249 -0.76 -20.22 -10.66
CA GLY A 249 -0.49 -20.28 -9.21
C GLY A 249 0.33 -21.50 -8.81
N LEU A 250 1.04 -21.36 -7.70
CA LEU A 250 1.79 -22.45 -7.04
C LEU A 250 2.76 -23.22 -7.96
N GLY A 251 3.34 -22.53 -8.97
CA GLY A 251 4.28 -23.12 -9.91
C GLY A 251 3.65 -23.83 -11.11
N LEU A 252 2.34 -23.75 -11.27
CA LEU A 252 1.64 -24.22 -12.47
C LEU A 252 1.68 -23.16 -13.57
N TYR A 253 1.82 -23.59 -14.81
CA TYR A 253 1.93 -22.74 -15.99
C TYR A 253 1.17 -23.35 -17.16
N ASP A 254 0.50 -22.51 -17.92
CA ASP A 254 -0.07 -22.88 -19.20
C ASP A 254 0.91 -22.57 -20.33
N HIS A 255 1.22 -23.60 -21.14
CA HIS A 255 2.12 -23.50 -22.31
C HIS A 255 1.37 -23.17 -23.61
N GLU A 256 0.08 -23.43 -23.69
CA GLU A 256 -0.71 -23.25 -24.90
C GLU A 256 -0.92 -21.77 -25.21
N LEU A 257 -0.89 -20.93 -24.17
CA LEU A 257 -0.85 -19.47 -24.31
C LEU A 257 0.56 -18.95 -24.63
N SER A 258 1.56 -19.84 -24.75
CA SER A 258 2.91 -19.45 -25.10
C SER A 258 2.95 -18.91 -26.53
N VAL A 259 3.37 -17.68 -26.66
CA VAL A 259 3.30 -16.94 -27.89
C VAL A 259 4.51 -17.21 -28.75
N GLN A 260 4.30 -17.93 -29.83
CA GLN A 260 5.21 -17.95 -30.99
C GLN A 260 5.08 -16.69 -31.87
N LYS A 261 4.23 -15.72 -31.48
CA LYS A 261 3.91 -14.55 -32.29
C LYS A 261 4.82 -13.36 -31.94
N ARG A 262 5.12 -12.53 -32.94
CA ARG A 262 5.96 -11.33 -32.82
C ARG A 262 5.44 -10.27 -31.85
N SER A 263 4.14 -10.27 -31.53
CA SER A 263 3.55 -9.41 -30.52
C SER A 263 2.31 -10.04 -29.94
N GLU A 264 2.17 -9.95 -28.64
CA GLU A 264 0.95 -10.33 -27.95
C GLU A 264 0.51 -9.22 -27.00
N SER A 265 -0.80 -9.07 -26.85
CA SER A 265 -1.36 -8.18 -25.86
C SER A 265 -2.46 -8.86 -25.06
N VAL A 266 -2.42 -8.65 -23.75
CA VAL A 266 -3.45 -9.09 -22.83
C VAL A 266 -4.01 -7.84 -22.14
N LYS A 267 -5.32 -7.76 -22.09
CA LYS A 267 -6.00 -6.71 -21.34
C LYS A 267 -6.48 -7.27 -20.02
N TYR A 268 -5.97 -6.70 -18.94
CA TYR A 268 -6.38 -7.00 -17.57
C TYR A 268 -7.38 -5.96 -17.09
N ILE A 269 -8.45 -6.41 -16.47
CA ILE A 269 -9.52 -5.55 -15.93
C ILE A 269 -9.76 -5.97 -14.48
N PHE A 270 -9.87 -4.98 -13.61
CA PHE A 270 -10.20 -5.16 -12.19
C PHE A 270 -11.27 -4.14 -11.81
N ALA A 271 -12.33 -4.61 -11.16
CA ALA A 271 -13.37 -3.76 -10.60
C ALA A 271 -13.56 -4.09 -9.12
N GLU A 272 -13.68 -3.07 -8.30
CA GLU A 272 -13.90 -3.20 -6.84
C GLU A 272 -15.07 -2.34 -6.40
N TYR A 273 -15.91 -2.89 -5.55
CA TYR A 273 -16.97 -2.21 -4.81
C TYR A 273 -16.65 -2.31 -3.33
N ALA A 274 -16.68 -1.19 -2.63
CA ALA A 274 -16.45 -1.18 -1.19
C ALA A 274 -17.56 -0.43 -0.45
N LEU A 275 -17.88 -0.91 0.74
CA LEU A 275 -18.75 -0.23 1.70
C LEU A 275 -18.01 -0.10 3.02
N THR A 276 -17.86 1.11 3.50
CA THR A 276 -17.25 1.41 4.80
C THR A 276 -18.27 2.05 5.72
N LEU A 277 -18.42 1.51 6.92
CA LEU A 277 -19.21 2.06 8.01
C LEU A 277 -18.27 2.48 9.14
N GLN A 278 -18.48 3.67 9.68
CA GLN A 278 -17.63 4.23 10.74
C GLN A 278 -18.48 4.90 11.82
N ALA A 279 -18.12 4.69 13.08
CA ALA A 279 -18.57 5.47 14.21
C ALA A 279 -17.36 6.19 14.82
N ALA A 280 -17.26 7.50 14.57
CA ALA A 280 -16.17 8.35 15.07
C ALA A 280 -16.64 9.08 16.34
N PRO A 281 -15.90 8.97 17.47
CA PRO A 281 -16.30 9.61 18.71
C PRO A 281 -16.09 11.13 18.64
N GLN A 282 -17.03 11.88 19.22
CA GLN A 282 -16.87 13.31 19.49
C GLN A 282 -16.30 13.58 20.88
N GLN A 283 -16.33 12.58 21.77
CA GLN A 283 -15.80 12.66 23.11
C GLN A 283 -14.47 11.93 23.24
N ARG A 284 -13.63 12.43 24.18
CA ARG A 284 -12.21 12.05 24.32
C ARG A 284 -11.93 10.60 24.73
N TYR A 285 -12.94 9.84 25.18
CA TYR A 285 -12.75 8.49 25.74
C TYR A 285 -13.56 7.41 25.04
N LEU A 286 -14.32 7.78 24.01
CA LEU A 286 -15.14 6.82 23.28
C LEU A 286 -14.34 6.16 22.16
N PRO A 287 -14.62 4.89 21.86
CA PRO A 287 -13.91 4.19 20.80
C PRO A 287 -14.31 4.66 19.40
N LEU A 288 -13.34 4.66 18.48
CA LEU A 288 -13.59 4.70 17.05
C LEU A 288 -13.79 3.26 16.57
N VAL A 289 -14.88 3.03 15.85
CA VAL A 289 -15.20 1.74 15.22
C VAL A 289 -15.28 1.96 13.71
N GLN A 290 -14.65 1.09 12.94
CA GLN A 290 -14.75 1.08 11.48
C GLN A 290 -14.88 -0.37 11.00
N ILE A 291 -15.82 -0.61 10.08
CA ILE A 291 -15.99 -1.87 9.37
C ILE A 291 -16.03 -1.54 7.88
N ALA A 292 -15.29 -2.27 7.08
CA ALA A 292 -15.31 -2.14 5.63
C ALA A 292 -15.43 -3.53 4.99
N TYR A 293 -16.29 -3.63 4.00
CA TYR A 293 -16.42 -4.79 3.12
C TYR A 293 -16.09 -4.38 1.70
N ASN A 294 -15.23 -5.16 1.04
CA ASN A 294 -14.85 -4.95 -0.35
C ASN A 294 -15.10 -6.24 -1.11
N HIS A 295 -15.70 -6.11 -2.29
CA HIS A 295 -15.82 -7.17 -3.29
C HIS A 295 -15.10 -6.74 -4.55
N ASN A 296 -14.22 -7.59 -5.07
CA ASN A 296 -13.56 -7.31 -6.34
C ASN A 296 -13.64 -8.48 -7.30
N ASN A 297 -13.62 -8.14 -8.58
CA ASN A 297 -13.56 -9.06 -9.69
C ASN A 297 -12.42 -8.62 -10.63
N ALA A 298 -11.54 -9.56 -10.99
CA ALA A 298 -10.44 -9.31 -11.89
C ALA A 298 -10.34 -10.40 -12.94
N PHE A 299 -10.08 -10.03 -14.20
CA PHE A 299 -9.92 -10.98 -15.29
C PHE A 299 -8.94 -10.48 -16.35
N GLY A 300 -8.31 -11.44 -17.06
CA GLY A 300 -7.49 -11.20 -18.23
C GLY A 300 -8.26 -11.54 -19.52
N ARG A 301 -8.07 -10.73 -20.58
CA ARG A 301 -8.59 -10.98 -21.93
C ARG A 301 -7.48 -10.94 -22.95
N THR A 302 -7.55 -11.84 -23.93
CA THR A 302 -6.73 -11.76 -25.14
C THR A 302 -7.20 -10.67 -26.09
N ASN A 303 -6.45 -10.43 -27.16
CA ASN A 303 -6.84 -9.52 -28.25
C ASN A 303 -8.20 -9.85 -28.88
N LEU A 304 -8.63 -11.10 -28.81
CA LEU A 304 -9.92 -11.58 -29.33
C LEU A 304 -11.08 -11.42 -28.36
N TYR A 305 -10.87 -10.67 -27.25
CA TYR A 305 -11.86 -10.45 -26.19
C TYR A 305 -12.26 -11.70 -25.38
N THR A 306 -11.56 -12.81 -25.57
CA THR A 306 -11.77 -14.05 -24.84
C THR A 306 -11.21 -13.91 -23.43
N LYS A 307 -12.02 -14.19 -22.41
CA LYS A 307 -11.55 -14.25 -21.01
C LYS A 307 -10.64 -15.48 -20.87
N ILE A 308 -9.44 -15.28 -20.32
CA ILE A 308 -8.50 -16.38 -20.09
C ILE A 308 -8.75 -17.00 -18.72
N ALA A 309 -8.92 -16.15 -17.71
CA ALA A 309 -9.20 -16.54 -16.33
C ALA A 309 -9.81 -15.35 -15.58
N GLU A 310 -10.37 -15.64 -14.42
CA GLU A 310 -11.04 -14.65 -13.57
C GLU A 310 -10.72 -14.91 -12.10
N THR A 311 -10.67 -13.86 -11.29
CA THR A 311 -10.60 -13.97 -9.84
C THR A 311 -11.68 -13.14 -9.19
N GLU A 312 -12.28 -13.66 -8.13
CA GLU A 312 -13.22 -12.97 -7.26
C GLU A 312 -12.62 -12.91 -5.84
N GLU A 313 -12.68 -11.77 -5.21
CA GLU A 313 -12.20 -11.61 -3.83
C GLU A 313 -13.20 -10.86 -2.98
N ASP A 314 -13.48 -11.42 -1.82
CA ASP A 314 -14.21 -10.78 -0.73
C ASP A 314 -13.26 -10.43 0.40
N LYS A 315 -13.32 -9.17 0.87
CA LYS A 315 -12.46 -8.68 1.93
C LYS A 315 -13.27 -7.98 3.00
N LEU A 316 -13.07 -8.38 4.24
CA LEU A 316 -13.64 -7.76 5.43
C LEU A 316 -12.52 -7.13 6.26
N GLN A 317 -12.71 -5.88 6.66
CA GLN A 317 -11.81 -5.16 7.56
C GLN A 317 -12.59 -4.63 8.75
N ALA A 318 -12.02 -4.77 9.94
CA ALA A 318 -12.56 -4.19 11.16
C ALA A 318 -11.46 -3.49 11.95
N LYS A 319 -11.74 -2.27 12.43
CA LYS A 319 -10.83 -1.47 13.25
C LYS A 319 -11.55 -0.96 14.48
N LEU A 320 -10.89 -1.07 15.61
CA LEU A 320 -11.36 -0.57 16.89
C LEU A 320 -10.20 0.15 17.57
N PHE A 321 -10.39 1.44 17.91
CA PHE A 321 -9.39 2.26 18.60
C PHE A 321 -10.00 2.95 19.79
N PHE A 322 -9.32 2.88 20.93
CA PHE A 322 -9.66 3.55 22.17
C PHE A 322 -8.64 4.67 22.42
N PRO A 323 -9.01 5.95 22.26
CA PRO A 323 -8.18 7.07 22.64
C PRO A 323 -8.39 7.43 24.12
N PHE A 324 -7.32 7.51 24.88
CA PHE A 324 -7.31 8.01 26.26
C PHE A 324 -6.53 9.33 26.26
N ILE A 325 -7.23 10.45 26.47
CA ILE A 325 -6.65 11.78 26.36
C ILE A 325 -6.60 12.42 27.76
N PHE A 326 -5.39 12.65 28.26
CA PHE A 326 -5.10 13.27 29.56
C PHE A 326 -4.31 14.56 29.36
N SER A 327 -4.98 15.72 29.39
CA SER A 327 -4.32 17.01 29.17
C SER A 327 -3.43 17.03 27.93
N ALA A 328 -2.11 17.00 28.09
CA ALA A 328 -1.11 17.00 27.03
C ALA A 328 -0.73 15.60 26.51
N GLN A 329 -1.30 14.56 27.09
CA GLN A 329 -0.97 13.16 26.80
C GLN A 329 -2.13 12.47 26.08
N ARG A 330 -1.81 11.60 25.14
CA ARG A 330 -2.77 10.74 24.45
C ARG A 330 -2.20 9.33 24.36
N LEU A 331 -2.92 8.38 24.93
CA LEU A 331 -2.67 6.96 24.76
C LEU A 331 -3.73 6.40 23.81
N GLU A 332 -3.32 5.63 22.82
CA GLU A 332 -4.24 4.95 21.91
C GLU A 332 -3.95 3.45 21.94
N VAL A 333 -5.01 2.68 22.14
CA VAL A 333 -4.99 1.23 22.07
C VAL A 333 -5.96 0.81 20.98
N GLY A 334 -5.53 -0.05 20.07
CA GLY A 334 -6.37 -0.46 18.96
C GLY A 334 -6.15 -1.90 18.52
N VAL A 335 -7.16 -2.41 17.83
CA VAL A 335 -7.13 -3.70 17.15
C VAL A 335 -7.60 -3.50 15.72
N HIS A 336 -6.92 -4.16 14.80
CA HIS A 336 -7.25 -4.18 13.40
C HIS A 336 -7.25 -5.62 12.89
N VAL A 337 -8.32 -6.00 12.23
CA VAL A 337 -8.50 -7.31 11.62
C VAL A 337 -8.79 -7.12 10.14
N ASP A 338 -8.01 -7.78 9.29
CA ASP A 338 -8.25 -7.91 7.87
C ASP A 338 -8.44 -9.39 7.54
N TYR A 339 -9.48 -9.72 6.81
CA TYR A 339 -9.72 -11.05 6.25
C TYR A 339 -10.06 -10.90 4.77
N ALA A 340 -9.41 -11.69 3.92
CA ALA A 340 -9.71 -11.73 2.49
C ALA A 340 -9.74 -13.18 2.02
N GLN A 341 -10.73 -13.49 1.17
CA GLN A 341 -10.84 -14.76 0.47
C GLN A 341 -10.91 -14.48 -1.02
N ARG A 342 -9.98 -15.05 -1.78
CA ARG A 342 -9.94 -14.96 -3.25
C ARG A 342 -10.13 -16.33 -3.86
N THR A 343 -10.99 -16.41 -4.86
CA THR A 343 -11.21 -17.62 -5.67
C THR A 343 -10.78 -17.31 -7.09
N GLY A 344 -9.99 -18.20 -7.68
CA GLY A 344 -9.56 -18.14 -9.07
C GLY A 344 -10.29 -19.16 -9.91
N TYR A 345 -10.77 -18.73 -11.07
CA TYR A 345 -11.51 -19.54 -12.02
C TYR A 345 -10.72 -19.66 -13.32
N GLU A 346 -10.55 -20.88 -13.78
CA GLU A 346 -10.07 -21.20 -15.12
C GLU A 346 -11.26 -21.33 -16.04
N ILE A 347 -11.12 -20.85 -17.27
CA ILE A 347 -12.23 -20.76 -18.24
C ILE A 347 -11.82 -21.50 -19.50
N ASP A 348 -12.53 -22.57 -19.78
CA ASP A 348 -12.38 -23.35 -21.00
C ASP A 348 -13.36 -22.86 -22.07
N TYR A 349 -12.88 -22.77 -23.28
CA TYR A 349 -13.67 -22.37 -24.44
C TYR A 349 -13.74 -23.50 -25.49
N TYR A 350 -14.86 -23.56 -26.17
CA TYR A 350 -14.97 -24.35 -27.39
C TYR A 350 -15.30 -23.44 -28.57
N THR A 351 -14.75 -23.82 -29.73
CA THR A 351 -14.99 -23.11 -30.97
C THR A 351 -16.25 -23.65 -31.61
N HIS A 352 -17.25 -22.82 -31.83
CA HIS A 352 -18.47 -23.18 -32.52
C HIS A 352 -18.48 -22.58 -33.95
N GLN A 353 -18.69 -23.39 -34.97
CA GLN A 353 -18.88 -22.88 -36.31
C GLN A 353 -20.29 -22.31 -36.45
N VAL A 354 -20.37 -21.02 -36.80
CA VAL A 354 -21.65 -20.38 -37.06
C VAL A 354 -22.17 -20.84 -38.41
N ASN A 355 -23.32 -21.49 -38.43
CA ASN A 355 -23.90 -22.13 -39.62
C ASN A 355 -24.16 -21.21 -40.83
N THR A 356 -24.01 -19.91 -40.69
CA THR A 356 -24.26 -18.93 -41.75
C THR A 356 -23.04 -18.60 -42.61
N SER A 357 -21.83 -18.99 -42.19
CA SER A 357 -20.61 -18.79 -42.95
C SER A 357 -19.52 -19.77 -42.47
N PRO A 358 -18.95 -20.61 -43.34
CA PRO A 358 -17.99 -21.66 -42.97
C PRO A 358 -16.66 -21.12 -42.42
N ASN A 359 -16.42 -19.80 -42.50
CA ASN A 359 -15.19 -19.15 -42.03
C ASN A 359 -15.38 -18.34 -40.75
N ILE A 360 -16.59 -18.29 -40.17
CA ILE A 360 -16.85 -17.59 -38.95
C ILE A 360 -16.96 -18.60 -37.82
N THR A 361 -16.01 -18.54 -36.90
CA THR A 361 -16.01 -19.32 -35.66
C THR A 361 -16.30 -18.38 -34.51
N GLU A 362 -17.21 -18.76 -33.62
CA GLU A 362 -17.53 -18.07 -32.38
C GLU A 362 -16.97 -18.91 -31.24
N GLU A 363 -16.16 -18.24 -30.36
CA GLU A 363 -15.70 -18.86 -29.13
C GLU A 363 -16.79 -18.68 -28.07
N ARG A 364 -17.25 -19.79 -27.49
CA ARG A 364 -18.22 -19.80 -26.38
C ARG A 364 -17.58 -20.33 -25.14
N GLU A 365 -17.81 -19.67 -24.01
CA GLU A 365 -17.46 -20.16 -22.69
C GLU A 365 -18.13 -21.52 -22.46
N TYR A 366 -17.33 -22.56 -22.27
CA TYR A 366 -17.80 -23.91 -22.07
C TYR A 366 -17.91 -24.29 -20.62
N HIS A 367 -16.85 -23.96 -19.84
CA HIS A 367 -16.76 -24.38 -18.47
C HIS A 367 -15.95 -23.37 -17.65
N ARG A 368 -16.47 -23.00 -16.48
CA ARG A 368 -15.81 -22.14 -15.50
C ARG A 368 -15.57 -22.96 -14.24
N VAL A 369 -14.29 -23.26 -13.96
CA VAL A 369 -13.88 -24.12 -12.84
C VAL A 369 -13.19 -23.30 -11.79
N ALA A 370 -13.61 -23.41 -10.52
CA ALA A 370 -12.89 -22.84 -9.39
C ALA A 370 -11.65 -23.68 -9.10
N ALA A 371 -10.52 -23.30 -9.70
CA ALA A 371 -9.27 -24.05 -9.64
C ALA A 371 -8.35 -23.59 -8.51
N TRP A 372 -8.33 -22.29 -8.23
CA TRP A 372 -7.45 -21.71 -7.22
C TRP A 372 -8.23 -21.05 -6.08
N LYS A 373 -7.73 -21.17 -4.86
CA LYS A 373 -8.28 -20.52 -3.68
C LYS A 373 -7.16 -19.92 -2.81
N GLY A 374 -7.33 -18.67 -2.42
CA GLY A 374 -6.45 -17.95 -1.49
C GLY A 374 -7.22 -17.41 -0.30
N ILE A 375 -6.67 -17.54 0.89
CA ILE A 375 -7.20 -16.96 2.12
C ILE A 375 -6.07 -16.17 2.77
N GLN A 376 -6.34 -14.92 3.10
CA GLN A 376 -5.41 -14.05 3.80
C GLN A 376 -6.07 -13.48 5.04
N SER A 377 -5.37 -13.50 6.15
CA SER A 377 -5.85 -12.84 7.38
C SER A 377 -4.71 -12.10 8.06
N HIS A 378 -5.02 -10.90 8.57
CA HIS A 378 -4.12 -10.10 9.37
C HIS A 378 -4.81 -9.67 10.65
N TYR A 379 -4.19 -9.92 11.77
CA TYR A 379 -4.62 -9.49 13.10
C TYR A 379 -3.54 -8.59 13.66
N LYS A 380 -3.85 -7.35 13.99
CA LYS A 380 -2.89 -6.37 14.50
C LYS A 380 -3.41 -5.74 15.78
N ALA A 381 -2.54 -5.62 16.77
CA ALA A 381 -2.74 -4.78 17.93
C ALA A 381 -1.86 -3.52 17.78
N HIS A 382 -2.42 -2.39 18.15
CA HIS A 382 -1.77 -1.08 18.11
C HIS A 382 -1.74 -0.49 19.51
N LEU A 383 -0.59 0.05 19.90
CA LEU A 383 -0.40 0.82 21.11
C LEU A 383 0.42 2.05 20.76
N SER A 384 -0.09 3.26 21.01
CA SER A 384 0.70 4.45 20.83
C SER A 384 0.52 5.45 21.97
N TYR A 385 1.59 6.14 22.28
CA TYR A 385 1.64 7.20 23.28
C TYR A 385 2.15 8.48 22.65
N ARG A 386 1.40 9.56 22.85
CA ARG A 386 1.74 10.89 22.36
C ARG A 386 1.77 11.86 23.53
N TYR A 387 2.82 12.67 23.57
CA TYR A 387 2.99 13.73 24.56
C TYR A 387 3.25 15.06 23.86
N ALA A 388 2.33 16.00 24.02
CA ALA A 388 2.43 17.35 23.46
C ALA A 388 2.97 18.32 24.52
N MET A 389 4.15 18.87 24.28
CA MET A 389 4.76 19.94 25.05
C MET A 389 4.53 21.28 24.34
N PRO A 390 4.65 22.44 25.00
CA PRO A 390 4.46 23.75 24.36
C PRO A 390 5.33 23.98 23.13
N SER A 391 6.55 23.43 23.11
CA SER A 391 7.52 23.60 22.02
C SER A 391 7.95 22.29 21.37
N ALA A 392 7.34 21.15 21.73
CA ALA A 392 7.74 19.86 21.22
C ALA A 392 6.58 18.86 21.21
N LEU A 393 6.69 17.86 20.36
CA LEU A 393 5.79 16.72 20.31
C LEU A 393 6.62 15.44 20.32
N PHE A 394 6.27 14.53 21.20
CA PHE A 394 6.81 13.18 21.23
C PHE A 394 5.71 12.17 20.93
N HIS A 395 6.01 11.18 20.09
CA HIS A 395 5.10 10.12 19.75
C HIS A 395 5.86 8.79 19.67
N LEU A 396 5.44 7.82 20.45
CA LEU A 396 5.95 6.45 20.46
C LEU A 396 4.80 5.52 20.11
N GLY A 397 5.03 4.55 19.25
CA GLY A 397 4.01 3.56 18.92
C GLY A 397 4.59 2.20 18.64
N TYR A 398 3.77 1.20 18.90
CA TYR A 398 4.04 -0.20 18.65
C TYR A 398 2.83 -0.82 17.94
N GLU A 399 3.08 -1.56 16.88
CA GLU A 399 2.10 -2.41 16.22
C GLU A 399 2.65 -3.83 16.18
N GLY A 400 1.91 -4.77 16.71
CA GLY A 400 2.25 -6.19 16.68
C GLY A 400 1.10 -7.01 16.13
N GLY A 401 1.38 -8.05 15.36
CA GLY A 401 0.32 -8.83 14.79
C GLY A 401 0.77 -10.15 14.15
N LEU A 402 -0.23 -10.87 13.66
CA LEU A 402 -0.09 -12.13 12.94
C LEU A 402 -0.68 -11.95 11.54
N ALA A 403 0.08 -12.34 10.53
CA ALA A 403 -0.37 -12.45 9.15
C ALA A 403 -0.40 -13.92 8.76
N SER A 404 -1.48 -14.36 8.13
CA SER A 404 -1.62 -15.71 7.57
C SER A 404 -1.96 -15.61 6.10
N LEU A 405 -1.31 -16.42 5.28
CA LEU A 405 -1.58 -16.61 3.86
C LEU A 405 -1.70 -18.10 3.59
N GLN A 406 -2.82 -18.50 3.01
CA GLN A 406 -3.08 -19.86 2.57
C GLN A 406 -3.53 -19.81 1.12
N THR A 407 -2.86 -20.58 0.26
CA THR A 407 -3.27 -20.71 -1.15
C THR A 407 -3.28 -22.18 -1.53
N ARG A 408 -4.22 -22.54 -2.39
CA ARG A 408 -4.39 -23.91 -2.88
C ARG A 408 -4.79 -23.92 -4.35
N HIS A 409 -4.20 -24.85 -5.10
CA HIS A 409 -4.59 -25.18 -6.48
C HIS A 409 -4.48 -26.69 -6.69
N GLY A 410 -5.59 -27.40 -6.80
CA GLY A 410 -5.63 -28.86 -6.83
C GLY A 410 -4.95 -29.48 -5.59
N GLN A 411 -3.91 -30.28 -5.82
CA GLN A 411 -3.09 -30.87 -4.77
C GLN A 411 -1.99 -29.95 -4.21
N TYR A 412 -1.67 -28.88 -4.92
CA TYR A 412 -0.62 -27.94 -4.53
C TYR A 412 -1.12 -26.93 -3.52
N TYR A 413 -0.27 -26.54 -2.57
CA TYR A 413 -0.64 -25.57 -1.55
C TYR A 413 0.58 -24.82 -1.01
N PHE A 414 0.30 -23.62 -0.53
CA PHE A 414 1.22 -22.80 0.24
C PHE A 414 0.48 -22.26 1.47
N GLU A 415 0.98 -22.54 2.64
CA GLU A 415 0.48 -22.02 3.90
C GLU A 415 1.62 -21.36 4.65
N GLN A 416 1.40 -20.15 5.10
CA GLN A 416 2.37 -19.41 5.89
C GLN A 416 1.69 -18.57 6.96
N ARG A 417 2.27 -18.57 8.16
CA ARG A 417 1.94 -17.65 9.25
C ARG A 417 3.17 -16.88 9.65
N ARG A 418 3.02 -15.56 9.82
CA ARG A 418 4.09 -14.64 10.22
C ARG A 418 3.67 -13.80 11.40
N SER A 419 4.58 -13.59 12.33
CA SER A 419 4.52 -12.48 13.28
C SER A 419 5.09 -11.23 12.61
N VAL A 420 4.38 -10.12 12.69
CA VAL A 420 4.79 -8.81 12.15
C VAL A 420 4.81 -7.83 13.30
N GLN A 421 5.90 -7.09 13.46
CA GLN A 421 6.04 -6.12 14.54
C GLN A 421 6.68 -4.86 14.00
N ASN A 422 6.17 -3.72 14.44
CA ASN A 422 6.60 -2.41 14.04
C ASN A 422 6.70 -1.52 15.28
N LEU A 423 7.85 -0.91 15.50
CA LEU A 423 8.08 0.07 16.55
C LEU A 423 8.46 1.38 15.88
N PHE A 424 7.82 2.47 16.29
CA PHE A 424 8.18 3.80 15.79
C PHE A 424 8.26 4.82 16.90
N ALA A 425 9.16 5.77 16.75
CA ALA A 425 9.31 6.92 17.63
C ALA A 425 9.47 8.17 16.78
N THR A 426 8.75 9.22 17.15
CA THR A 426 8.81 10.50 16.47
C THR A 426 9.02 11.59 17.51
N TYR A 427 9.97 12.47 17.28
CA TYR A 427 10.18 13.67 18.07
C TYR A 427 10.20 14.88 17.16
N ARG A 428 9.35 15.87 17.46
CA ARG A 428 9.30 17.15 16.75
C ARG A 428 9.50 18.29 17.71
N ARG A 429 10.36 19.25 17.34
CA ARG A 429 10.60 20.46 18.10
C ARG A 429 10.25 21.68 17.29
N TYR A 430 9.56 22.62 17.93
CA TYR A 430 9.09 23.85 17.33
C TYR A 430 9.85 25.04 17.92
N TYR A 431 10.29 25.95 17.06
CA TYR A 431 10.85 27.25 17.39
C TYR A 431 10.03 28.33 16.68
N ALA A 432 10.31 29.59 16.91
CA ALA A 432 9.58 30.71 16.32
C ALA A 432 9.57 30.63 14.77
N HIS A 433 10.73 30.39 14.17
CA HIS A 433 10.90 30.42 12.71
C HIS A 433 11.29 29.08 12.11
N TYR A 434 11.67 28.09 12.89
CA TYR A 434 12.08 26.78 12.38
C TYR A 434 11.51 25.66 13.25
N ASP A 435 11.41 24.50 12.67
CA ASP A 435 11.09 23.26 13.36
C ASP A 435 11.92 22.14 12.80
N TRP A 436 12.11 21.10 13.59
CA TRP A 436 12.72 19.88 13.12
C TRP A 436 11.98 18.66 13.65
N LEU A 437 11.99 17.62 12.83
CA LEU A 437 11.35 16.35 13.08
C LEU A 437 12.41 15.26 12.97
N PHE A 438 12.45 14.38 13.93
CA PHE A 438 13.16 13.12 13.86
C PHE A 438 12.16 11.98 14.01
N CYS A 439 12.23 10.99 13.10
CA CYS A 439 11.40 9.79 13.15
C CYS A 439 12.31 8.57 13.01
N LEU A 440 12.13 7.60 13.90
CA LEU A 440 12.80 6.30 13.84
C LEU A 440 11.74 5.22 13.77
N GLN A 441 11.89 4.28 12.85
CA GLN A 441 10.99 3.15 12.69
C GLN A 441 11.80 1.85 12.54
N GLY A 442 11.48 0.87 13.37
CA GLY A 442 11.99 -0.48 13.28
C GLY A 442 10.87 -1.46 12.94
N LEU A 443 11.11 -2.31 11.97
CA LEU A 443 10.15 -3.32 11.52
C LEU A 443 10.83 -4.68 11.57
N TRP A 444 10.13 -5.70 12.05
CA TRP A 444 10.59 -7.08 11.94
C TRP A 444 9.44 -8.06 11.78
N THR A 445 9.69 -9.14 11.03
CA THR A 445 8.74 -10.24 10.87
C THR A 445 9.42 -11.58 11.12
N GLN A 446 8.65 -12.57 11.53
CA GLN A 446 9.13 -13.93 11.75
C GLN A 446 8.13 -14.94 11.18
N SER A 447 8.62 -15.88 10.40
CA SER A 447 7.80 -17.03 10.01
C SER A 447 7.57 -17.91 11.24
N VAL A 448 6.29 -18.13 11.57
CA VAL A 448 5.86 -18.95 12.72
C VAL A 448 5.57 -20.37 12.25
N GLN A 449 4.95 -20.49 11.09
CA GLN A 449 4.58 -21.78 10.50
C GLN A 449 4.63 -21.67 8.98
N LYS A 450 5.11 -22.75 8.35
CA LYS A 450 5.12 -22.89 6.90
C LYS A 450 4.83 -24.32 6.48
N ARG A 451 3.98 -24.47 5.45
CA ARG A 451 3.77 -25.72 4.72
C ARG A 451 3.67 -25.40 3.24
N VAL A 452 4.39 -26.13 2.42
CA VAL A 452 4.47 -25.86 0.99
C VAL A 452 4.55 -27.14 0.19
N LEU A 453 3.74 -27.21 -0.86
CA LEU A 453 3.85 -28.18 -1.92
C LEU A 453 3.66 -27.43 -3.27
N TRP A 454 4.74 -27.24 -4.01
CA TRP A 454 4.75 -26.59 -5.31
C TRP A 454 4.72 -27.62 -6.45
N ALA A 455 4.10 -27.24 -7.56
CA ALA A 455 4.31 -27.94 -8.83
C ALA A 455 5.76 -27.77 -9.30
N ARG A 456 6.41 -28.86 -9.70
CA ARG A 456 7.82 -28.85 -10.17
C ARG A 456 7.94 -28.79 -11.69
N GLU A 457 6.92 -28.36 -12.39
CA GLU A 457 6.78 -28.53 -13.84
C GLU A 457 7.77 -27.71 -14.68
N ALA A 458 8.29 -26.60 -14.18
CA ALA A 458 9.15 -25.74 -14.99
C ALA A 458 10.47 -25.39 -14.32
N ARG A 459 11.58 -25.98 -14.81
CA ARG A 459 12.95 -25.60 -14.41
C ARG A 459 13.24 -24.10 -14.64
N PHE A 460 12.62 -23.47 -15.62
CA PHE A 460 12.79 -22.05 -15.96
C PHE A 460 12.39 -21.12 -14.81
N PHE A 461 11.42 -21.50 -13.99
CA PHE A 461 10.93 -20.70 -12.88
C PHE A 461 11.49 -21.13 -11.51
N ALA A 462 12.42 -22.10 -11.48
CA ALA A 462 13.03 -22.52 -10.24
C ALA A 462 13.70 -21.35 -9.48
N GLN A 463 14.33 -20.43 -10.20
CA GLN A 463 14.88 -19.21 -9.60
C GLN A 463 13.81 -18.26 -9.06
N LEU A 464 12.69 -18.12 -9.77
CA LEU A 464 11.55 -17.33 -9.31
C LEU A 464 10.94 -17.96 -8.06
N GLN A 465 10.70 -19.26 -8.07
CA GLN A 465 10.22 -20.01 -6.90
C GLN A 465 11.16 -19.88 -5.71
N ASN A 466 12.47 -20.11 -5.93
CA ASN A 466 13.47 -19.96 -4.87
C ASN A 466 13.49 -18.54 -4.29
N SER A 467 13.36 -17.51 -5.13
CA SER A 467 13.32 -16.12 -4.66
C SER A 467 12.04 -15.81 -3.89
N ILE A 468 10.90 -16.37 -4.34
CA ILE A 468 9.63 -16.28 -3.62
C ILE A 468 9.72 -17.02 -2.28
N GLU A 469 10.26 -18.24 -2.28
CA GLU A 469 10.47 -19.01 -1.08
C GLU A 469 11.40 -18.31 -0.09
N LEU A 470 12.53 -17.76 -0.55
CA LEU A 470 13.46 -17.01 0.27
C LEU A 470 12.76 -15.79 0.89
N TYR A 471 12.03 -15.03 0.08
CA TYR A 471 11.27 -13.87 0.55
C TYR A 471 10.23 -14.23 1.63
N TYR A 472 9.54 -15.34 1.48
CA TYR A 472 8.51 -15.74 2.43
C TYR A 472 9.02 -16.52 3.64
N ASN A 473 10.18 -17.20 3.54
CA ASN A 473 10.66 -18.09 4.58
C ASN A 473 11.59 -17.43 5.57
N GLU A 474 12.44 -16.59 5.02
CA GLU A 474 13.47 -15.98 5.83
C GLU A 474 12.89 -14.88 6.71
N PRO A 475 13.45 -14.74 7.86
CA PRO A 475 13.16 -13.64 8.74
C PRO A 475 13.73 -12.34 8.17
N HIS A 476 12.96 -11.24 8.31
CA HIS A 476 13.37 -9.94 7.79
C HIS A 476 13.39 -8.88 8.90
N TYR A 477 14.24 -7.91 8.83
CA TYR A 477 14.27 -6.75 9.71
C TYR A 477 14.77 -5.51 8.98
N GLY A 478 14.23 -4.38 9.36
CA GLY A 478 14.59 -3.10 8.80
C GLY A 478 14.60 -2.00 9.86
N LEU A 479 15.41 -1.01 9.61
CA LEU A 479 15.44 0.22 10.35
C LEU A 479 15.40 1.39 9.39
N GLN A 480 14.60 2.39 9.71
CA GLN A 480 14.51 3.62 8.94
C GLN A 480 14.55 4.81 9.87
N ALA A 481 15.33 5.80 9.51
CA ALA A 481 15.37 7.09 10.16
C ALA A 481 15.00 8.19 9.17
N THR A 482 14.20 9.16 9.62
CA THR A 482 13.87 10.36 8.85
C THR A 482 14.20 11.58 9.68
N PHE A 483 14.92 12.51 9.08
CA PHE A 483 15.14 13.85 9.62
C PHE A 483 14.47 14.86 8.69
N GLU A 484 13.71 15.80 9.25
CA GLU A 484 13.11 16.91 8.52
C GLU A 484 13.41 18.22 9.25
N GLY A 485 14.00 19.18 8.54
CA GLY A 485 14.16 20.55 8.98
C GLY A 485 13.22 21.48 8.22
N GLY A 486 12.47 22.31 8.92
CA GLY A 486 11.54 23.26 8.34
C GLY A 486 11.81 24.69 8.75
N TYR A 487 11.68 25.63 7.83
CA TYR A 487 11.77 27.07 8.06
C TYR A 487 10.45 27.75 7.71
N ARG A 488 9.95 28.59 8.60
CA ARG A 488 8.73 29.39 8.42
C ARG A 488 9.11 30.74 7.84
N ILE A 489 8.75 30.96 6.58
CA ILE A 489 8.92 32.26 5.89
C ILE A 489 7.96 33.27 6.51
N THR A 490 6.71 32.85 6.72
CA THR A 490 5.66 33.58 7.42
C THR A 490 4.91 32.63 8.35
N PRO A 491 4.03 33.10 9.24
CA PRO A 491 3.18 32.20 10.04
C PRO A 491 2.35 31.22 9.20
N ALA A 492 2.07 31.57 7.94
CA ALA A 492 1.30 30.76 7.00
C ALA A 492 2.15 29.93 6.03
N GLN A 493 3.44 30.21 5.87
CA GLN A 493 4.27 29.60 4.85
C GLN A 493 5.46 28.87 5.46
N ARG A 494 5.69 27.65 5.01
CA ARG A 494 6.80 26.81 5.48
C ARG A 494 7.50 26.12 4.31
N ILE A 495 8.81 26.16 4.31
CA ILE A 495 9.65 25.29 3.47
C ILE A 495 10.31 24.27 4.39
N ALA A 496 10.37 23.01 3.97
CA ALA A 496 11.06 21.97 4.70
C ALA A 496 11.86 21.08 3.76
N PHE A 497 12.97 20.62 4.29
CA PHE A 497 13.83 19.64 3.67
C PHE A 497 13.79 18.36 4.52
N ALA A 498 13.62 17.19 3.90
CA ALA A 498 13.63 15.92 4.58
C ALA A 498 14.62 14.95 3.95
N LEU A 499 15.36 14.27 4.79
CA LEU A 499 16.24 13.17 4.45
C LEU A 499 15.76 11.91 5.16
N THR A 500 15.54 10.84 4.41
CA THR A 500 15.22 9.53 4.96
C THR A 500 16.30 8.55 4.54
N GLY A 501 16.83 7.81 5.49
CA GLY A 501 17.76 6.70 5.26
C GLY A 501 17.26 5.44 5.95
N GLY A 502 17.53 4.29 5.38
CA GLY A 502 17.14 3.03 5.98
C GLY A 502 17.84 1.85 5.37
N PHE A 503 17.76 0.73 6.07
CA PHE A 503 18.19 -0.55 5.54
C PHE A 503 17.16 -1.65 5.81
N GLU A 504 17.18 -2.66 4.96
CA GLU A 504 16.40 -3.89 5.09
C GLU A 504 17.36 -5.08 4.95
N ARG A 505 17.17 -6.10 5.78
CA ARG A 505 18.01 -7.32 5.75
C ARG A 505 17.15 -8.56 5.92
N ILE A 506 17.55 -9.65 5.25
CA ILE A 506 16.97 -10.98 5.44
C ILE A 506 17.90 -11.80 6.34
N GLY A 507 17.33 -12.64 7.22
CA GLY A 507 18.09 -13.60 7.99
C GLY A 507 18.93 -14.50 7.07
N GLY A 508 20.20 -14.70 7.39
CA GLY A 508 21.13 -15.47 6.53
C GLY A 508 21.77 -14.67 5.39
N SER A 509 21.29 -13.48 5.04
CA SER A 509 21.97 -12.59 4.09
C SER A 509 23.07 -11.77 4.78
N SER A 510 24.26 -11.74 4.18
CA SER A 510 25.38 -10.93 4.70
C SER A 510 25.20 -9.43 4.41
N GLU A 511 24.42 -9.06 3.40
CA GLU A 511 24.34 -7.68 2.92
C GLU A 511 22.90 -7.14 2.96
N PRO A 512 22.73 -5.92 3.53
CA PRO A 512 21.44 -5.26 3.58
C PRO A 512 21.09 -4.60 2.24
N ALA A 513 19.79 -4.37 2.03
CA ALA A 513 19.30 -3.40 1.07
C ALA A 513 19.28 -2.01 1.69
N TRP A 514 19.51 -0.98 0.88
CA TRP A 514 19.55 0.41 1.30
C TRP A 514 18.43 1.21 0.66
N LEU A 515 17.84 2.09 1.44
CA LEU A 515 16.84 3.06 1.01
C LEU A 515 17.34 4.47 1.32
N TRP A 516 17.22 5.37 0.34
CA TRP A 516 17.46 6.80 0.51
C TRP A 516 16.32 7.59 -0.12
N GLU A 517 15.86 8.61 0.57
CA GLU A 517 14.90 9.58 0.04
C GLU A 517 15.31 10.99 0.46
N LEU A 518 15.32 11.88 -0.52
CA LEU A 518 15.48 13.31 -0.35
C LEU A 518 14.17 13.99 -0.73
N ALA A 519 13.63 14.87 0.09
CA ALA A 519 12.41 15.59 -0.25
C ALA A 519 12.49 17.07 0.12
N LEU A 520 12.00 17.92 -0.79
CA LEU A 520 11.72 19.32 -0.55
C LEU A 520 10.20 19.49 -0.45
N ARG A 521 9.75 20.22 0.56
CA ARG A 521 8.34 20.48 0.83
C ARG A 521 8.09 21.97 0.98
N TYR A 522 7.04 22.45 0.35
CA TYR A 522 6.47 23.78 0.58
C TYR A 522 5.04 23.63 1.07
N GLY A 523 4.69 24.34 2.13
CA GLY A 523 3.34 24.34 2.67
C GLY A 523 2.84 25.77 2.89
N PHE A 524 1.57 25.96 2.58
CA PHE A 524 0.81 27.18 2.87
C PHE A 524 -0.39 26.82 3.74
N LEU A 525 -0.58 27.54 4.84
CA LEU A 525 -1.70 27.39 5.77
C LEU A 525 -2.32 28.76 6.00
N ASN A 526 -3.51 28.98 5.47
CA ASN A 526 -4.27 30.20 5.78
C ASN A 526 -5.10 29.98 7.04
N ARG A 527 -4.81 30.77 8.07
CA ARG A 527 -5.60 30.82 9.31
C ARG A 527 -6.59 31.99 9.19
N ARG A 528 -7.80 31.71 8.79
CA ARG A 528 -8.91 32.65 8.90
C ARG A 528 -9.61 32.49 10.24
#